data_c496a89fe41a2e24e59dd802f563cbc5
#
_entry.id   c496a89fe41a2e24e59dd802f563cbc5
#
_cell.length_a   1.000
_cell.length_b   1.000
_cell.length_c   1.000
_cell.angle_alpha   90.00
_cell.angle_beta   90.00
_cell.angle_gamma   90.00
#
_symmetry.space_group_name_H-M   'P 1'
#
loop_
_entity.id
_entity.type
_entity.pdbx_description
1 polymer ?
#
loop_
_entity_poly.entity_id
_entity_poly.type
_entity_poly.pdbx_seq_one_letter_code
_entity_poly.pdbx_strand_id
1 'polypeptide(L)'
;MRLLLICNYRPGVGGISGQVEIMQKKLREENHTADIFSTKGSFFWRLGLFHRLRKVARDYDVLHIHCCSGWGFLPAVVGVTVGRKMKKRVVLTYHGGGGETFFDKHPKLVHHYLTRTNTNIVLSGFLAKIFDKHQLPYTIIPNIIELDDTLFRQRNVLKPHFICTRAHEPLYNIPCILRAFQKTLTELPESTLTLVGDGSQHGALMQMAEDMGVKNVTFTGRVDNSEIYRYLNESDILLSSPTIDNMPVSLLEAMNAGLLVISSRVGGVPYMIKNGNNGLLFESNNHDELAKKMLWAIENQAVAMTIIQQAHRAVKQYRWESVKDQFYSIYGIHS
;
A
#
# COMPACT_ATOMS: atom_id res chain seq x y z
N MET A 1 -11.71 21.83 12.11
CA MET A 1 -10.99 22.16 10.86
C MET A 1 -11.65 21.48 9.66
N ARG A 2 -11.59 22.08 8.48
CA ARG A 2 -12.19 21.53 7.24
C ARG A 2 -11.09 21.14 6.26
N LEU A 3 -10.99 19.86 5.93
CA LEU A 3 -9.95 19.29 5.07
C LEU A 3 -10.56 18.75 3.76
N LEU A 4 -9.92 19.03 2.63
CA LEU A 4 -10.27 18.45 1.34
C LEU A 4 -9.16 17.50 0.89
N LEU A 5 -9.47 16.21 0.83
CA LEU A 5 -8.55 15.14 0.40
C LEU A 5 -8.64 15.00 -1.13
N ILE A 6 -7.56 15.23 -1.85
CA ILE A 6 -7.53 15.32 -3.32
C ILE A 6 -6.70 14.17 -3.89
N CYS A 7 -7.30 13.28 -4.67
CA CYS A 7 -6.60 12.16 -5.30
C CYS A 7 -7.30 11.65 -6.57
N ASN A 8 -6.71 10.70 -7.27
CA ASN A 8 -7.37 9.93 -8.33
C ASN A 8 -8.29 8.86 -7.71
N TYR A 9 -9.32 9.30 -7.01
CA TYR A 9 -10.17 8.46 -6.19
C TYR A 9 -11.01 7.47 -6.99
N ARG A 10 -11.10 6.23 -6.48
CA ARG A 10 -11.98 5.15 -6.93
C ARG A 10 -12.57 4.46 -5.69
N PRO A 11 -13.88 4.55 -5.45
CA PRO A 11 -14.51 3.92 -4.30
C PRO A 11 -14.26 2.40 -4.27
N GLY A 12 -13.98 1.86 -3.08
CA GLY A 12 -13.79 0.43 -2.87
C GLY A 12 -12.57 -0.18 -3.56
N VAL A 13 -11.62 0.65 -4.02
CA VAL A 13 -10.34 0.20 -4.57
C VAL A 13 -9.24 0.50 -3.56
N GLY A 14 -8.45 -0.50 -3.20
CA GLY A 14 -7.33 -0.35 -2.27
C GLY A 14 -6.27 0.67 -2.70
N GLY A 15 -5.13 0.67 -2.05
CA GLY A 15 -4.03 1.61 -2.30
C GLY A 15 -4.37 3.03 -1.86
N ILE A 16 -4.10 4.04 -2.73
CA ILE A 16 -4.31 5.46 -2.39
C ILE A 16 -5.78 5.74 -2.01
N SER A 17 -6.75 5.15 -2.72
CA SER A 17 -8.17 5.37 -2.43
C SER A 17 -8.55 4.86 -1.04
N GLY A 18 -8.12 3.66 -0.67
CA GLY A 18 -8.35 3.11 0.67
C GLY A 18 -7.68 3.94 1.76
N GLN A 19 -6.46 4.45 1.53
CA GLN A 19 -5.79 5.33 2.49
C GLN A 19 -6.55 6.65 2.71
N VAL A 20 -7.11 7.21 1.65
CA VAL A 20 -7.90 8.45 1.73
C VAL A 20 -9.23 8.20 2.43
N GLU A 21 -9.87 7.04 2.21
CA GLU A 21 -11.10 6.63 2.90
C GLU A 21 -10.88 6.46 4.41
N ILE A 22 -9.82 5.76 4.80
CA ILE A 22 -9.44 5.59 6.22
C ILE A 22 -9.17 6.96 6.85
N MET A 23 -8.39 7.81 6.19
CA MET A 23 -8.08 9.15 6.70
C MET A 23 -9.35 10.00 6.84
N GLN A 24 -10.26 9.97 5.87
CA GLN A 24 -11.54 10.68 5.94
C GLN A 24 -12.35 10.23 7.15
N LYS A 25 -12.49 8.91 7.33
CA LYS A 25 -13.21 8.32 8.44
C LYS A 25 -12.62 8.78 9.78
N LYS A 26 -11.29 8.63 9.95
CA LYS A 26 -10.58 8.98 11.19
C LYS A 26 -10.67 10.46 11.53
N LEU A 27 -10.51 11.34 10.55
CA LEU A 27 -10.69 12.78 10.75
C LEU A 27 -12.11 13.15 11.17
N ARG A 28 -13.12 12.47 10.61
CA ARG A 28 -14.53 12.69 10.99
C ARG A 28 -14.85 12.16 12.40
N GLU A 29 -14.28 11.03 12.80
CA GLU A 29 -14.37 10.49 14.16
C GLU A 29 -13.80 11.48 15.19
N GLU A 30 -12.79 12.27 14.82
CA GLU A 30 -12.18 13.33 15.64
C GLU A 30 -12.87 14.72 15.45
N ASN A 31 -14.12 14.74 14.98
CA ASN A 31 -14.95 15.95 14.80
C ASN A 31 -14.37 16.97 13.77
N HIS A 32 -13.58 16.52 12.81
CA HIS A 32 -13.17 17.37 11.69
C HIS A 32 -14.05 17.13 10.46
N THR A 33 -14.23 18.17 9.63
CA THR A 33 -14.85 18.00 8.31
C THR A 33 -13.78 17.48 7.35
N ALA A 34 -13.99 16.34 6.74
CA ALA A 34 -13.08 15.78 5.75
C ALA A 34 -13.88 15.25 4.55
N ASP A 35 -13.60 15.75 3.36
CA ASP A 35 -14.27 15.33 2.13
C ASP A 35 -13.25 14.97 1.05
N ILE A 36 -13.68 14.12 0.11
CA ILE A 36 -12.81 13.61 -0.96
C ILE A 36 -13.17 14.31 -2.26
N PHE A 37 -12.16 14.86 -2.95
CA PHE A 37 -12.27 15.39 -4.30
C PHE A 37 -11.48 14.50 -5.28
N SER A 38 -12.20 13.84 -6.20
CA SER A 38 -11.56 13.01 -7.23
C SER A 38 -11.08 13.83 -8.41
N THR A 39 -9.84 13.63 -8.81
CA THR A 39 -9.28 14.16 -10.06
C THR A 39 -9.44 13.19 -11.23
N LYS A 40 -10.05 12.01 -10.98
CA LYS A 40 -10.35 11.02 -12.01
C LYS A 40 -11.59 11.40 -12.78
N GLY A 41 -11.55 11.25 -14.10
CA GLY A 41 -12.70 11.49 -14.98
C GLY A 41 -12.33 11.37 -16.45
N SER A 42 -13.32 11.51 -17.33
CA SER A 42 -13.12 11.57 -18.77
C SER A 42 -12.28 12.79 -19.17
N PHE A 43 -11.79 12.81 -20.40
CA PHE A 43 -11.03 13.96 -20.93
C PHE A 43 -11.80 15.28 -20.78
N PHE A 44 -13.06 15.32 -21.17
CA PHE A 44 -13.92 16.51 -21.05
C PHE A 44 -14.13 16.91 -19.59
N TRP A 45 -14.24 15.94 -18.69
CA TRP A 45 -14.35 16.21 -17.25
C TRP A 45 -13.09 16.90 -16.71
N ARG A 46 -11.90 16.54 -17.23
CA ARG A 46 -10.63 17.14 -16.82
C ARG A 46 -10.44 18.59 -17.27
N LEU A 47 -11.06 19.03 -18.36
CA LEU A 47 -10.98 20.42 -18.85
C LEU A 47 -11.49 21.43 -17.81
N GLY A 48 -12.53 21.09 -17.04
CA GLY A 48 -13.07 21.96 -15.98
C GLY A 48 -12.49 21.73 -14.58
N LEU A 49 -11.47 20.89 -14.43
CA LEU A 49 -11.00 20.39 -13.13
C LEU A 49 -10.52 21.51 -12.20
N PHE A 50 -9.74 22.47 -12.71
CA PHE A 50 -9.27 23.61 -11.93
C PHE A 50 -10.42 24.49 -11.42
N HIS A 51 -11.42 24.75 -12.27
CA HIS A 51 -12.56 25.57 -11.88
C HIS A 51 -13.42 24.86 -10.81
N ARG A 52 -13.67 23.56 -10.98
CA ARG A 52 -14.43 22.76 -10.01
C ARG A 52 -13.72 22.67 -8.67
N LEU A 53 -12.42 22.34 -8.70
CA LEU A 53 -11.66 22.31 -7.45
C LEU A 53 -11.64 23.67 -6.77
N ARG A 54 -11.44 24.78 -7.52
CA ARG A 54 -11.47 26.12 -6.96
C ARG A 54 -12.82 26.46 -6.31
N LYS A 55 -13.93 26.02 -6.91
CA LYS A 55 -15.27 26.24 -6.34
C LYS A 55 -15.43 25.49 -5.02
N VAL A 56 -15.08 24.21 -4.98
CA VAL A 56 -15.18 23.36 -3.79
C VAL A 56 -14.20 23.81 -2.70
N ALA A 57 -12.94 24.08 -3.05
CA ALA A 57 -11.89 24.42 -2.10
C ALA A 57 -12.12 25.71 -1.28
N ARG A 58 -13.12 26.54 -1.65
CA ARG A 58 -13.48 27.76 -0.89
C ARG A 58 -13.80 27.46 0.57
N ASP A 59 -14.48 26.34 0.77
CA ASP A 59 -15.04 25.95 2.06
C ASP A 59 -14.08 25.15 2.94
N TYR A 60 -12.82 24.97 2.54
CA TYR A 60 -11.84 24.15 3.25
C TYR A 60 -10.62 24.98 3.66
N ASP A 61 -10.02 24.60 4.79
CA ASP A 61 -8.83 25.26 5.36
C ASP A 61 -7.56 24.64 4.78
N VAL A 62 -7.55 23.31 4.64
CA VAL A 62 -6.42 22.51 4.19
C VAL A 62 -6.79 21.72 2.94
N LEU A 63 -5.91 21.73 1.95
CA LEU A 63 -5.95 20.83 0.80
C LEU A 63 -4.86 19.77 0.98
N HIS A 64 -5.27 18.53 1.26
CA HIS A 64 -4.35 17.41 1.37
C HIS A 64 -4.40 16.56 0.10
N ILE A 65 -3.30 16.56 -0.63
CA ILE A 65 -3.17 15.97 -1.95
C ILE A 65 -2.48 14.62 -1.83
N HIS A 66 -3.05 13.57 -2.40
CA HIS A 66 -2.42 12.26 -2.53
C HIS A 66 -2.13 11.99 -4.00
N CYS A 67 -0.86 11.77 -4.33
CA CYS A 67 -0.41 11.58 -5.71
C CYS A 67 0.66 10.49 -5.84
N CYS A 68 0.90 10.08 -7.07
CA CYS A 68 2.00 9.18 -7.46
C CYS A 68 2.56 9.59 -8.82
N SER A 69 3.42 8.76 -9.41
CA SER A 69 4.09 9.04 -10.70
C SER A 69 3.15 9.09 -11.90
N GLY A 70 3.60 9.66 -12.99
CA GLY A 70 2.91 9.71 -14.27
C GLY A 70 1.58 10.46 -14.21
N TRP A 71 0.51 9.88 -14.75
CA TRP A 71 -0.84 10.46 -14.66
C TRP A 71 -1.37 10.59 -13.23
N GLY A 72 -0.81 9.81 -12.29
CA GLY A 72 -1.09 9.92 -10.87
C GLY A 72 -0.53 11.19 -10.23
N PHE A 73 0.26 12.00 -10.94
CA PHE A 73 0.75 13.30 -10.50
C PHE A 73 -0.23 14.46 -10.78
N LEU A 74 -1.28 14.22 -11.56
CA LEU A 74 -2.30 15.25 -11.86
C LEU A 74 -2.94 15.87 -10.61
N PRO A 75 -3.26 15.13 -9.52
CA PRO A 75 -3.72 15.72 -8.27
C PRO A 75 -2.77 16.80 -7.72
N ALA A 76 -1.45 16.57 -7.82
CA ALA A 76 -0.44 17.54 -7.38
C ALA A 76 -0.49 18.83 -8.23
N VAL A 77 -0.56 18.68 -9.56
CA VAL A 77 -0.64 19.82 -10.50
C VAL A 77 -1.86 20.68 -10.18
N VAL A 78 -3.04 20.08 -10.07
CA VAL A 78 -4.28 20.81 -9.86
C VAL A 78 -4.40 21.35 -8.44
N GLY A 79 -4.14 20.49 -7.43
CA GLY A 79 -4.31 20.83 -6.02
C GLY A 79 -3.36 21.92 -5.56
N VAL A 80 -2.06 21.82 -5.91
CA VAL A 80 -1.06 22.85 -5.56
C VAL A 80 -1.38 24.18 -6.25
N THR A 81 -1.71 24.16 -7.55
CA THR A 81 -2.05 25.38 -8.29
C THR A 81 -3.25 26.11 -7.66
N VAL A 82 -4.34 25.36 -7.37
CA VAL A 82 -5.53 25.95 -6.77
C VAL A 82 -5.27 26.41 -5.34
N GLY A 83 -4.60 25.59 -4.53
CA GLY A 83 -4.30 25.90 -3.14
C GLY A 83 -3.46 27.16 -2.99
N ARG A 84 -2.39 27.29 -3.81
CA ARG A 84 -1.53 28.49 -3.81
C ARG A 84 -2.29 29.75 -4.25
N LYS A 85 -3.09 29.67 -5.32
CA LYS A 85 -3.91 30.81 -5.78
C LYS A 85 -4.94 31.25 -4.75
N MET A 86 -5.43 30.33 -3.95
CA MET A 86 -6.44 30.59 -2.91
C MET A 86 -5.84 30.82 -1.52
N LYS A 87 -4.50 30.82 -1.39
CA LYS A 87 -3.75 30.96 -0.12
C LYS A 87 -4.18 29.93 0.95
N LYS A 88 -4.55 28.71 0.51
CA LYS A 88 -4.88 27.59 1.38
C LYS A 88 -3.61 26.88 1.83
N ARG A 89 -3.65 26.21 2.99
CA ARG A 89 -2.60 25.29 3.40
C ARG A 89 -2.61 24.06 2.49
N VAL A 90 -1.47 23.76 1.88
CA VAL A 90 -1.34 22.63 0.93
C VAL A 90 -0.38 21.60 1.51
N VAL A 91 -0.90 20.42 1.78
CA VAL A 91 -0.14 19.22 2.19
C VAL A 91 -0.16 18.23 1.04
N LEU A 92 0.92 17.53 0.80
CA LEU A 92 0.99 16.54 -0.27
C LEU A 92 1.64 15.26 0.24
N THR A 93 0.94 14.13 0.09
CA THR A 93 1.49 12.79 0.32
C THR A 93 1.84 12.13 -1.02
N TYR A 94 3.11 11.73 -1.16
CA TYR A 94 3.58 11.04 -2.35
C TYR A 94 3.62 9.52 -2.11
N HIS A 95 2.89 8.75 -2.94
CA HIS A 95 2.71 7.30 -2.77
C HIS A 95 3.52 6.44 -3.76
N GLY A 96 4.08 7.02 -4.80
CA GLY A 96 4.60 6.29 -5.95
C GLY A 96 5.89 5.50 -5.68
N GLY A 97 5.86 4.17 -5.76
CA GLY A 97 7.07 3.33 -5.72
C GLY A 97 8.06 3.65 -6.84
N GLY A 98 7.58 3.97 -8.05
CA GLY A 98 8.40 4.39 -9.19
C GLY A 98 8.82 5.88 -9.18
N GLY A 99 8.93 6.48 -8.00
CA GLY A 99 9.24 7.92 -7.82
C GLY A 99 10.60 8.30 -8.43
N GLU A 100 11.62 7.49 -8.26
CA GLU A 100 12.98 7.80 -8.74
C GLU A 100 12.99 8.05 -10.25
N THR A 101 12.54 7.09 -11.03
CA THR A 101 12.47 7.21 -12.50
C THR A 101 11.62 8.42 -12.94
N PHE A 102 10.51 8.68 -12.23
CA PHE A 102 9.64 9.81 -12.56
C PHE A 102 10.28 11.15 -12.26
N PHE A 103 10.95 11.29 -11.11
CA PHE A 103 11.62 12.52 -10.69
C PHE A 103 12.83 12.81 -11.59
N ASP A 104 13.64 11.81 -11.92
CA ASP A 104 14.77 11.93 -12.83
C ASP A 104 14.31 12.36 -14.23
N LYS A 105 13.19 11.83 -14.72
CA LYS A 105 12.64 12.17 -16.04
C LYS A 105 11.97 13.54 -16.08
N HIS A 106 11.40 14.00 -14.95
CA HIS A 106 10.62 15.25 -14.91
C HIS A 106 11.05 16.19 -13.76
N PRO A 107 12.35 16.49 -13.58
CA PRO A 107 12.84 17.20 -12.40
C PRO A 107 12.25 18.60 -12.25
N LYS A 108 12.12 19.36 -13.35
CA LYS A 108 11.53 20.70 -13.33
C LYS A 108 10.07 20.71 -12.91
N LEU A 109 9.28 19.73 -13.38
CA LEU A 109 7.87 19.58 -13.02
C LEU A 109 7.72 19.25 -11.53
N VAL A 110 8.46 18.26 -11.08
CA VAL A 110 8.43 17.78 -9.70
C VAL A 110 8.84 18.88 -8.74
N HIS A 111 9.99 19.51 -8.99
CA HIS A 111 10.48 20.62 -8.18
C HIS A 111 9.49 21.80 -8.14
N HIS A 112 8.92 22.18 -9.29
CA HIS A 112 7.94 23.26 -9.37
C HIS A 112 6.73 23.08 -8.45
N TYR A 113 6.20 21.85 -8.37
CA TYR A 113 5.01 21.59 -7.54
C TYR A 113 5.36 21.27 -6.09
N LEU A 114 6.37 20.44 -5.84
CA LEU A 114 6.67 19.97 -4.49
C LEU A 114 7.31 21.07 -3.60
N THR A 115 8.02 22.02 -4.17
CA THR A 115 8.52 23.19 -3.40
C THR A 115 7.44 24.23 -3.08
N ARG A 116 6.26 24.11 -3.69
CA ARG A 116 5.12 25.00 -3.46
C ARG A 116 4.09 24.46 -2.50
N THR A 117 4.30 23.30 -1.91
CA THR A 117 3.50 22.80 -0.80
C THR A 117 3.93 23.44 0.52
N ASN A 118 3.11 23.37 1.55
CA ASN A 118 3.51 23.68 2.90
C ASN A 118 4.29 22.52 3.52
N THR A 119 3.89 21.27 3.18
CA THR A 119 4.56 20.05 3.64
C THR A 119 4.39 18.96 2.60
N ASN A 120 5.47 18.26 2.29
CA ASN A 120 5.42 17.00 1.57
C ASN A 120 5.55 15.85 2.56
N ILE A 121 4.70 14.86 2.45
CA ILE A 121 4.75 13.62 3.22
C ILE A 121 5.26 12.51 2.32
N VAL A 122 6.23 11.77 2.82
CA VAL A 122 6.72 10.52 2.22
C VAL A 122 6.45 9.37 3.18
N LEU A 123 6.18 8.17 2.65
CA LEU A 123 5.68 7.06 3.47
C LEU A 123 6.79 6.25 4.14
N SER A 124 8.03 6.35 3.66
CA SER A 124 9.15 5.54 4.14
C SER A 124 10.49 6.17 3.82
N GLY A 125 11.56 5.66 4.44
CA GLY A 125 12.93 6.04 4.12
C GLY A 125 13.33 5.76 2.67
N PHE A 126 12.63 4.88 1.97
CA PHE A 126 12.83 4.67 0.53
C PHE A 126 12.49 5.92 -0.28
N LEU A 127 11.30 6.50 -0.06
CA LEU A 127 10.93 7.75 -0.72
C LEU A 127 11.74 8.93 -0.21
N ALA A 128 12.09 8.96 1.08
CA ALA A 128 12.95 9.98 1.66
C ALA A 128 14.26 10.14 0.88
N LYS A 129 14.95 9.03 0.55
CA LYS A 129 16.16 9.06 -0.27
C LYS A 129 15.96 9.66 -1.65
N ILE A 130 14.79 9.46 -2.27
CA ILE A 130 14.45 10.07 -3.57
C ILE A 130 14.27 11.58 -3.41
N PHE A 131 13.59 12.02 -2.35
CA PHE A 131 13.41 13.44 -2.05
C PHE A 131 14.73 14.12 -1.72
N ASP A 132 15.62 13.47 -0.96
CA ASP A 132 16.98 13.97 -0.66
C ASP A 132 17.80 14.15 -1.95
N LYS A 133 17.81 13.17 -2.85
CA LYS A 133 18.48 13.25 -4.15
C LYS A 133 18.05 14.46 -4.97
N HIS A 134 16.78 14.84 -4.87
CA HIS A 134 16.20 16.00 -5.58
C HIS A 134 16.10 17.27 -4.72
N GLN A 135 16.71 17.29 -3.53
CA GLN A 135 16.72 18.43 -2.60
C GLN A 135 15.32 18.96 -2.28
N LEU A 136 14.36 18.08 -2.10
CA LEU A 136 12.97 18.39 -1.77
C LEU A 136 12.71 18.21 -0.27
N PRO A 137 12.07 19.17 0.41
CA PRO A 137 11.72 19.00 1.81
C PRO A 137 10.60 17.96 1.98
N TYR A 138 10.67 17.18 3.07
CA TYR A 138 9.67 16.18 3.40
C TYR A 138 9.57 15.91 4.90
N THR A 139 8.49 15.24 5.28
CA THR A 139 8.29 14.59 6.58
C THR A 139 7.90 13.14 6.33
N ILE A 140 8.42 12.19 7.12
CA ILE A 140 8.05 10.78 6.98
C ILE A 140 6.81 10.52 7.86
N ILE A 141 5.68 10.18 7.24
CA ILE A 141 4.48 9.68 7.92
C ILE A 141 4.00 8.46 7.14
N PRO A 142 3.93 7.29 7.75
CA PRO A 142 3.56 6.05 7.07
C PRO A 142 2.08 6.03 6.67
N ASN A 143 1.71 5.09 5.82
CA ASN A 143 0.31 4.73 5.60
C ASN A 143 -0.33 4.31 6.92
N ILE A 144 -1.60 4.62 7.07
CA ILE A 144 -2.42 4.21 8.21
C ILE A 144 -3.20 2.94 7.89
N ILE A 145 -3.46 2.14 8.91
CA ILE A 145 -4.32 0.97 8.81
C ILE A 145 -5.37 1.02 9.92
N GLU A 146 -6.58 0.62 9.59
CA GLU A 146 -7.57 0.32 10.61
C GLU A 146 -7.23 -1.02 11.24
N LEU A 147 -6.77 -0.99 12.48
CA LEU A 147 -6.49 -2.18 13.24
C LEU A 147 -7.73 -2.54 14.07
N ASP A 148 -8.22 -3.72 13.84
CA ASP A 148 -9.18 -4.39 14.72
C ASP A 148 -8.44 -5.58 15.34
N ASP A 149 -8.14 -5.49 16.63
CA ASP A 149 -7.45 -6.55 17.36
C ASP A 149 -8.26 -7.86 17.40
N THR A 150 -9.58 -7.81 17.13
CA THR A 150 -10.44 -9.01 17.02
C THR A 150 -10.15 -9.81 15.74
N LEU A 151 -9.52 -9.20 14.75
CA LEU A 151 -9.13 -9.86 13.49
C LEU A 151 -7.83 -10.67 13.64
N PHE A 152 -7.09 -10.50 14.74
CA PHE A 152 -5.90 -11.29 15.00
C PHE A 152 -6.28 -12.74 15.32
N ARG A 153 -5.94 -13.64 14.41
CA ARG A 153 -6.06 -15.07 14.68
C ARG A 153 -4.75 -15.59 15.29
N GLN A 154 -4.78 -16.01 16.54
CA GLN A 154 -3.66 -16.72 17.14
C GLN A 154 -3.57 -18.13 16.52
N ARG A 155 -2.44 -18.41 15.90
CA ARG A 155 -2.14 -19.70 15.32
C ARG A 155 -1.28 -20.52 16.28
N ASN A 156 -1.63 -21.80 16.46
CA ASN A 156 -0.82 -22.73 17.24
C ASN A 156 0.13 -23.54 16.34
N VAL A 157 -0.28 -23.73 15.09
CA VAL A 157 0.48 -24.43 14.04
C VAL A 157 0.28 -23.67 12.73
N LEU A 158 1.34 -23.45 11.96
CA LEU A 158 1.24 -22.97 10.59
C LEU A 158 0.96 -24.15 9.66
N LYS A 159 -0.12 -24.05 8.92
CA LYS A 159 -0.40 -24.96 7.81
C LYS A 159 0.17 -24.34 6.51
N PRO A 160 0.46 -25.14 5.48
CA PRO A 160 0.96 -24.63 4.20
C PRO A 160 -0.17 -23.99 3.36
N HIS A 161 -0.94 -23.10 3.98
CA HIS A 161 -2.02 -22.31 3.37
C HIS A 161 -1.50 -20.93 3.04
N PHE A 162 -1.15 -20.73 1.77
CA PHE A 162 -0.57 -19.50 1.26
C PHE A 162 -1.62 -18.58 0.64
N ILE A 163 -1.41 -17.28 0.76
CA ILE A 163 -2.30 -16.27 0.15
C ILE A 163 -1.49 -15.13 -0.45
N CYS A 164 -1.98 -14.57 -1.55
CA CYS A 164 -1.52 -13.29 -2.11
C CYS A 164 -2.73 -12.40 -2.36
N THR A 165 -2.75 -11.20 -1.78
CA THR A 165 -3.85 -10.22 -1.87
C THR A 165 -3.43 -9.02 -2.72
N ARG A 166 -2.97 -9.27 -3.95
CA ARG A 166 -2.45 -8.21 -4.85
C ARG A 166 -3.21 -8.20 -6.17
N ALA A 167 -3.35 -7.01 -6.76
CA ALA A 167 -3.85 -6.92 -8.11
C ALA A 167 -2.99 -7.76 -9.09
N HIS A 168 -3.62 -8.39 -10.08
CA HIS A 168 -2.94 -9.22 -11.07
C HIS A 168 -2.31 -8.35 -12.18
N GLU A 169 -1.34 -7.49 -11.75
CA GLU A 169 -0.60 -6.59 -12.63
C GLU A 169 0.89 -6.95 -12.67
N PRO A 170 1.62 -6.64 -13.76
CA PRO A 170 3.04 -7.01 -13.93
C PRO A 170 3.92 -6.60 -12.74
N LEU A 171 3.61 -5.46 -12.14
CA LEU A 171 4.33 -4.90 -10.99
C LEU A 171 4.38 -5.86 -9.80
N TYR A 172 3.32 -6.64 -9.57
CA TYR A 172 3.21 -7.53 -8.42
C TYR A 172 3.78 -8.92 -8.65
N ASN A 173 4.20 -9.22 -9.89
CA ASN A 173 5.00 -10.39 -10.25
C ASN A 173 4.47 -11.72 -9.66
N ILE A 174 3.16 -11.94 -9.76
CA ILE A 174 2.52 -13.19 -9.32
C ILE A 174 3.10 -14.44 -9.99
N PRO A 175 3.63 -14.39 -11.24
CA PRO A 175 4.38 -15.50 -11.82
C PRO A 175 5.52 -16.04 -10.94
N CYS A 176 6.19 -15.18 -10.17
CA CYS A 176 7.21 -15.61 -9.21
C CYS A 176 6.60 -16.47 -8.10
N ILE A 177 5.42 -16.11 -7.60
CA ILE A 177 4.69 -16.89 -6.58
C ILE A 177 4.28 -18.25 -7.15
N LEU A 178 3.71 -18.31 -8.35
CA LEU A 178 3.29 -19.56 -8.97
C LEU A 178 4.46 -20.55 -9.16
N ARG A 179 5.63 -20.06 -9.62
CA ARG A 179 6.83 -20.89 -9.75
C ARG A 179 7.36 -21.38 -8.41
N ALA A 180 7.35 -20.52 -7.38
CA ALA A 180 7.76 -20.91 -6.05
C ALA A 180 6.80 -21.94 -5.45
N PHE A 181 5.49 -21.75 -5.65
CA PHE A 181 4.47 -22.65 -5.14
C PHE A 181 4.54 -24.03 -5.83
N GLN A 182 4.79 -24.10 -7.16
CA GLN A 182 5.02 -25.36 -7.86
C GLN A 182 6.16 -26.17 -7.20
N LYS A 183 7.26 -25.52 -6.84
CA LYS A 183 8.39 -26.18 -6.13
C LYS A 183 8.01 -26.60 -4.71
N THR A 184 7.20 -25.79 -4.02
CA THR A 184 6.73 -26.13 -2.68
C THR A 184 5.82 -27.36 -2.69
N LEU A 185 5.01 -27.54 -3.72
CA LEU A 185 4.13 -28.72 -3.87
C LEU A 185 4.88 -30.05 -3.99
N THR A 186 6.13 -30.06 -4.41
CA THR A 186 6.94 -31.29 -4.47
C THR A 186 7.29 -31.82 -3.09
N GLU A 187 7.45 -30.93 -2.11
CA GLU A 187 7.80 -31.28 -0.71
C GLU A 187 6.57 -31.31 0.20
N LEU A 188 5.57 -30.47 -0.08
CA LEU A 188 4.33 -30.30 0.68
C LEU A 188 3.11 -30.40 -0.26
N PRO A 189 2.71 -31.61 -0.68
CA PRO A 189 1.63 -31.80 -1.68
C PRO A 189 0.25 -31.28 -1.25
N GLU A 190 0.00 -31.16 0.07
CA GLU A 190 -1.24 -30.64 0.65
C GLU A 190 -1.32 -29.12 0.67
N SER A 191 -0.25 -28.41 0.24
CA SER A 191 -0.23 -26.95 0.20
C SER A 191 -1.36 -26.37 -0.65
N THR A 192 -1.89 -25.24 -0.22
CA THR A 192 -2.87 -24.46 -0.98
C THR A 192 -2.39 -23.03 -1.22
N LEU A 193 -2.78 -22.45 -2.35
CA LEU A 193 -2.50 -21.05 -2.68
C LEU A 193 -3.78 -20.34 -3.10
N THR A 194 -4.12 -19.26 -2.40
CA THR A 194 -5.24 -18.38 -2.77
C THR A 194 -4.70 -17.07 -3.35
N LEU A 195 -5.07 -16.77 -4.58
CA LEU A 195 -4.72 -15.53 -5.28
C LEU A 195 -5.96 -14.62 -5.30
N VAL A 196 -5.99 -13.67 -4.36
CA VAL A 196 -7.10 -12.72 -4.21
C VAL A 196 -6.78 -11.45 -4.97
N GLY A 197 -7.53 -11.20 -6.03
CA GLY A 197 -7.36 -10.03 -6.88
C GLY A 197 -7.70 -10.29 -8.32
N ASP A 198 -7.69 -9.21 -9.10
CA ASP A 198 -7.93 -9.18 -10.53
C ASP A 198 -6.99 -8.15 -11.18
N GLY A 199 -6.84 -8.18 -12.49
CA GLY A 199 -6.01 -7.24 -13.22
C GLY A 199 -5.70 -7.69 -14.64
N SER A 200 -4.83 -6.94 -15.31
CA SER A 200 -4.51 -7.16 -16.72
C SER A 200 -3.89 -8.54 -17.01
N GLN A 201 -3.29 -9.18 -16.01
CA GLN A 201 -2.65 -10.50 -16.15
C GLN A 201 -3.54 -11.66 -15.65
N HIS A 202 -4.77 -11.43 -15.18
CA HIS A 202 -5.58 -12.47 -14.53
C HIS A 202 -5.71 -13.74 -15.38
N GLY A 203 -6.18 -13.62 -16.62
CA GLY A 203 -6.31 -14.77 -17.53
C GLY A 203 -4.97 -15.44 -17.86
N ALA A 204 -3.90 -14.67 -18.05
CA ALA A 204 -2.57 -15.21 -18.33
C ALA A 204 -2.00 -15.98 -17.12
N LEU A 205 -2.30 -15.57 -15.90
CA LEU A 205 -1.88 -16.26 -14.69
C LEU A 205 -2.63 -17.56 -14.47
N MET A 206 -3.93 -17.60 -14.79
CA MET A 206 -4.71 -18.85 -14.77
C MET A 206 -4.15 -19.86 -15.80
N GLN A 207 -3.91 -19.43 -17.03
CA GLN A 207 -3.31 -20.26 -18.06
C GLN A 207 -1.92 -20.76 -17.66
N MET A 208 -1.09 -19.88 -17.09
CA MET A 208 0.24 -20.26 -16.59
C MET A 208 0.17 -21.35 -15.50
N ALA A 209 -0.78 -21.25 -14.56
CA ALA A 209 -0.96 -22.27 -13.53
C ALA A 209 -1.37 -23.62 -14.11
N GLU A 210 -2.23 -23.63 -15.14
CA GLU A 210 -2.65 -24.82 -15.87
C GLU A 210 -1.48 -25.44 -16.63
N ASP A 211 -0.75 -24.64 -17.44
CA ASP A 211 0.40 -25.10 -18.24
C ASP A 211 1.53 -25.69 -17.38
N MET A 212 1.72 -25.14 -16.19
CA MET A 212 2.68 -25.63 -15.20
C MET A 212 2.18 -26.87 -14.43
N GLY A 213 0.92 -27.28 -14.60
CA GLY A 213 0.30 -28.37 -13.84
C GLY A 213 0.19 -28.07 -12.33
N VAL A 214 0.14 -26.80 -11.95
CA VAL A 214 0.06 -26.40 -10.54
C VAL A 214 -1.35 -26.65 -10.02
N LYS A 215 -1.47 -27.57 -9.09
CA LYS A 215 -2.75 -27.89 -8.40
C LYS A 215 -2.91 -27.05 -7.14
N ASN A 216 -4.11 -27.09 -6.56
CA ASN A 216 -4.44 -26.43 -5.28
C ASN A 216 -4.28 -24.91 -5.31
N VAL A 217 -4.47 -24.26 -6.47
CA VAL A 217 -4.49 -22.80 -6.63
C VAL A 217 -5.94 -22.33 -6.83
N THR A 218 -6.35 -21.36 -6.03
CA THR A 218 -7.67 -20.71 -6.15
C THR A 218 -7.47 -19.28 -6.61
N PHE A 219 -8.09 -18.89 -7.73
CA PHE A 219 -8.19 -17.53 -8.21
C PHE A 219 -9.56 -16.98 -7.84
N THR A 220 -9.64 -16.03 -6.92
CA THR A 220 -10.94 -15.51 -6.45
C THR A 220 -11.50 -14.42 -7.38
N GLY A 221 -10.69 -13.84 -8.25
CA GLY A 221 -11.02 -12.58 -8.87
C GLY A 221 -11.05 -11.43 -7.87
N ARG A 222 -11.69 -10.34 -8.26
CA ARG A 222 -11.85 -9.17 -7.39
C ARG A 222 -12.84 -9.48 -6.26
N VAL A 223 -12.44 -9.21 -5.03
CA VAL A 223 -13.29 -9.29 -3.83
C VAL A 223 -13.43 -7.90 -3.20
N ASP A 224 -14.47 -7.70 -2.42
CA ASP A 224 -14.66 -6.46 -1.67
C ASP A 224 -13.66 -6.37 -0.50
N ASN A 225 -13.23 -5.17 -0.16
CA ASN A 225 -12.28 -4.95 0.93
C ASN A 225 -12.75 -5.52 2.27
N SER A 226 -14.07 -5.53 2.52
CA SER A 226 -14.66 -6.12 3.72
C SER A 226 -14.47 -7.63 3.82
N GLU A 227 -14.25 -8.33 2.70
CA GLU A 227 -14.06 -9.77 2.66
C GLU A 227 -12.58 -10.20 2.77
N ILE A 228 -11.64 -9.28 2.59
CA ILE A 228 -10.20 -9.58 2.59
C ILE A 228 -9.80 -10.32 3.87
N TYR A 229 -10.30 -9.88 5.03
CA TYR A 229 -9.96 -10.51 6.31
C TYR A 229 -10.48 -11.94 6.44
N ARG A 230 -11.58 -12.30 5.77
CA ARG A 230 -12.03 -13.70 5.72
C ARG A 230 -10.96 -14.59 5.05
N TYR A 231 -10.46 -14.18 3.88
CA TYR A 231 -9.40 -14.93 3.19
C TYR A 231 -8.08 -14.95 3.97
N LEU A 232 -7.72 -13.84 4.62
CA LEU A 232 -6.54 -13.80 5.49
C LEU A 232 -6.69 -14.77 6.67
N ASN A 233 -7.87 -14.86 7.26
CA ASN A 233 -8.14 -15.78 8.37
C ASN A 233 -8.15 -17.27 7.96
N GLU A 234 -8.48 -17.58 6.71
CA GLU A 234 -8.43 -18.94 6.15
C GLU A 234 -7.01 -19.38 5.78
N SER A 235 -6.04 -18.43 5.79
CA SER A 235 -4.65 -18.65 5.39
C SER A 235 -3.69 -18.50 6.57
N ASP A 236 -2.44 -18.93 6.42
CA ASP A 236 -1.42 -18.83 7.46
C ASP A 236 -0.19 -18.00 7.03
N ILE A 237 0.09 -17.93 5.74
CA ILE A 237 1.29 -17.27 5.20
C ILE A 237 0.90 -16.37 4.03
N LEU A 238 1.21 -15.07 4.14
CA LEU A 238 1.07 -14.13 3.02
C LEU A 238 2.33 -14.12 2.17
N LEU A 239 2.14 -14.25 0.85
CA LEU A 239 3.20 -14.10 -0.15
C LEU A 239 3.03 -12.78 -0.90
N SER A 240 4.12 -12.03 -1.06
CA SER A 240 4.14 -10.79 -1.83
C SER A 240 5.44 -10.68 -2.61
N SER A 241 5.36 -10.57 -3.94
CA SER A 241 6.52 -10.64 -4.85
C SER A 241 6.70 -9.42 -5.76
N PRO A 242 6.33 -8.20 -5.35
CA PRO A 242 6.44 -7.05 -6.24
C PRO A 242 7.88 -6.83 -6.72
N THR A 243 8.03 -6.22 -7.90
CA THR A 243 9.32 -5.76 -8.43
C THR A 243 9.69 -4.37 -7.90
N ILE A 244 8.68 -3.60 -7.49
CA ILE A 244 8.83 -2.35 -6.74
C ILE A 244 7.55 -2.10 -5.94
N ASP A 245 7.70 -1.67 -4.69
CA ASP A 245 6.59 -1.17 -3.87
C ASP A 245 7.14 -0.16 -2.87
N ASN A 246 6.29 0.73 -2.36
CA ASN A 246 6.73 1.69 -1.36
C ASN A 246 6.29 1.25 0.05
N MET A 247 4.98 1.19 0.27
CA MET A 247 4.42 0.82 1.57
C MET A 247 3.11 0.04 1.37
N PRO A 248 3.22 -1.27 1.06
CA PRO A 248 2.06 -2.09 0.75
C PRO A 248 1.18 -2.33 1.99
N VAL A 249 -0.06 -1.87 1.92
CA VAL A 249 -1.06 -2.03 3.00
C VAL A 249 -1.39 -3.51 3.24
N SER A 250 -1.36 -4.33 2.19
CA SER A 250 -1.61 -5.78 2.29
C SER A 250 -0.66 -6.51 3.26
N LEU A 251 0.59 -6.03 3.42
CA LEU A 251 1.50 -6.60 4.41
C LEU A 251 1.05 -6.24 5.83
N LEU A 252 0.58 -5.00 6.03
CA LEU A 252 0.07 -4.55 7.32
C LEU A 252 -1.22 -5.30 7.70
N GLU A 253 -2.12 -5.51 6.76
CA GLU A 253 -3.35 -6.30 6.93
C GLU A 253 -3.03 -7.74 7.35
N ALA A 254 -2.07 -8.38 6.68
CA ALA A 254 -1.64 -9.73 7.02
C ALA A 254 -0.96 -9.80 8.39
N MET A 255 -0.09 -8.85 8.73
CA MET A 255 0.53 -8.76 10.06
C MET A 255 -0.52 -8.57 11.16
N ASN A 256 -1.57 -7.77 10.90
CA ASN A 256 -2.69 -7.58 11.82
C ASN A 256 -3.51 -8.86 11.99
N ALA A 257 -3.78 -9.59 10.91
CA ALA A 257 -4.51 -10.86 10.94
C ALA A 257 -3.67 -12.04 11.49
N GLY A 258 -2.39 -11.80 11.83
CA GLY A 258 -1.49 -12.79 12.42
C GLY A 258 -0.94 -13.79 11.41
N LEU A 259 -0.77 -13.42 10.13
CA LEU A 259 -0.07 -14.26 9.15
C LEU A 259 1.44 -14.05 9.23
N LEU A 260 2.19 -15.09 8.87
CA LEU A 260 3.59 -14.91 8.52
C LEU A 260 3.67 -14.20 7.17
N VAL A 261 4.41 -13.10 7.10
CA VAL A 261 4.62 -12.36 5.85
C VAL A 261 5.94 -12.77 5.21
N ILE A 262 5.90 -13.19 3.94
CA ILE A 262 7.07 -13.42 3.10
C ILE A 262 6.99 -12.47 1.90
N SER A 263 7.92 -11.51 1.79
CA SER A 263 7.88 -10.48 0.75
C SER A 263 9.21 -10.30 0.04
N SER A 264 9.16 -9.85 -1.22
CA SER A 264 10.37 -9.44 -1.94
C SER A 264 11.01 -8.21 -1.29
N ARG A 265 12.35 -8.16 -1.30
CA ARG A 265 13.18 -7.06 -0.77
C ARG A 265 13.25 -5.92 -1.77
N VAL A 266 12.18 -5.14 -1.90
CA VAL A 266 12.10 -4.03 -2.86
C VAL A 266 11.61 -2.73 -2.24
N GLY A 267 12.06 -1.61 -2.76
CA GLY A 267 11.57 -0.27 -2.43
C GLY A 267 11.49 -0.02 -0.92
N GLY A 268 10.30 0.28 -0.45
CA GLY A 268 10.02 0.57 0.97
C GLY A 268 9.78 -0.65 1.86
N VAL A 269 9.64 -1.86 1.29
CA VAL A 269 9.38 -3.08 2.07
C VAL A 269 10.42 -3.32 3.17
N PRO A 270 11.75 -3.14 2.96
CA PRO A 270 12.77 -3.31 4.02
C PRO A 270 12.66 -2.30 5.17
N TYR A 271 11.90 -1.22 5.00
CA TYR A 271 11.62 -0.26 6.10
C TYR A 271 10.45 -0.72 6.98
N MET A 272 9.60 -1.61 6.46
CA MET A 272 8.46 -2.21 7.17
C MET A 272 8.82 -3.57 7.77
N ILE A 273 9.48 -4.40 6.97
CA ILE A 273 9.84 -5.78 7.31
C ILE A 273 11.34 -5.87 7.62
N LYS A 274 11.64 -6.26 8.84
CA LYS A 274 13.00 -6.64 9.29
C LYS A 274 13.11 -8.15 9.17
N ASN A 275 13.90 -8.61 8.20
CA ASN A 275 14.04 -10.04 7.88
C ASN A 275 14.38 -10.90 9.10
N GLY A 276 13.61 -11.96 9.32
CA GLY A 276 13.75 -12.87 10.48
C GLY A 276 13.23 -12.30 11.81
N ASN A 277 12.71 -11.05 11.82
CA ASN A 277 12.16 -10.43 13.02
C ASN A 277 10.64 -10.31 12.96
N ASN A 278 10.08 -9.55 12.01
CA ASN A 278 8.66 -9.35 11.84
C ASN A 278 8.14 -9.75 10.45
N GLY A 279 8.88 -10.59 9.75
CA GLY A 279 8.59 -11.17 8.46
C GLY A 279 9.84 -11.72 7.80
N LEU A 280 9.69 -12.35 6.64
CA LEU A 280 10.79 -12.89 5.85
C LEU A 280 10.92 -12.11 4.55
N LEU A 281 12.15 -11.85 4.13
CA LEU A 281 12.46 -11.19 2.88
C LEU A 281 13.23 -12.12 1.96
N PHE A 282 12.93 -12.06 0.66
CA PHE A 282 13.67 -12.75 -0.40
C PHE A 282 14.05 -11.76 -1.51
N GLU A 283 15.03 -12.09 -2.32
CA GLU A 283 15.46 -11.24 -3.43
C GLU A 283 14.42 -11.23 -4.56
N SER A 284 14.14 -10.05 -5.10
CA SER A 284 13.12 -9.88 -6.14
C SER A 284 13.37 -10.78 -7.35
N ASN A 285 12.32 -11.35 -7.92
CA ASN A 285 12.35 -12.33 -9.01
C ASN A 285 12.97 -13.69 -8.65
N ASN A 286 13.40 -13.92 -7.42
CA ASN A 286 14.02 -15.18 -7.00
C ASN A 286 12.96 -16.14 -6.43
N HIS A 287 12.27 -16.86 -7.34
CA HIS A 287 11.24 -17.84 -6.93
C HIS A 287 11.84 -19.05 -6.20
N ASP A 288 13.13 -19.36 -6.37
CA ASP A 288 13.81 -20.44 -5.63
C ASP A 288 13.98 -20.06 -4.17
N GLU A 289 14.41 -18.84 -3.90
CA GLU A 289 14.52 -18.35 -2.53
C GLU A 289 13.14 -18.22 -1.87
N LEU A 290 12.11 -17.78 -2.62
CA LEU A 290 10.74 -17.74 -2.11
C LEU A 290 10.27 -19.14 -1.70
N ALA A 291 10.45 -20.16 -2.56
CA ALA A 291 10.09 -21.54 -2.22
C ALA A 291 10.82 -22.03 -0.97
N LYS A 292 12.13 -21.78 -0.84
CA LYS A 292 12.90 -22.11 0.37
C LYS A 292 12.33 -21.44 1.61
N LYS A 293 11.89 -20.17 1.53
CA LYS A 293 11.26 -19.46 2.66
C LYS A 293 9.91 -20.05 3.02
N MET A 294 9.12 -20.49 2.01
CA MET A 294 7.84 -21.15 2.23
C MET A 294 8.01 -22.48 2.98
N LEU A 295 8.95 -23.32 2.55
CA LEU A 295 9.29 -24.58 3.22
C LEU A 295 9.84 -24.33 4.63
N TRP A 296 10.79 -23.44 4.75
CA TRP A 296 11.39 -23.07 6.04
C TRP A 296 10.34 -22.65 7.08
N ALA A 297 9.29 -21.92 6.66
CA ALA A 297 8.23 -21.46 7.56
C ALA A 297 7.46 -22.61 8.19
N ILE A 298 7.24 -23.68 7.43
CA ILE A 298 6.52 -24.88 7.90
C ILE A 298 7.43 -25.76 8.76
N GLU A 299 8.72 -25.87 8.44
CA GLU A 299 9.68 -26.65 9.18
C GLU A 299 10.08 -25.99 10.52
N ASN A 300 10.06 -24.64 10.59
CA ASN A 300 10.56 -23.88 11.73
C ASN A 300 9.42 -23.18 12.51
N GLN A 301 8.39 -23.93 12.87
CA GLN A 301 7.13 -23.47 13.48
C GLN A 301 7.34 -22.48 14.65
N ALA A 302 8.17 -22.81 15.62
CA ALA A 302 8.38 -22.00 16.81
C ALA A 302 8.96 -20.61 16.49
N VAL A 303 9.92 -20.55 15.56
CA VAL A 303 10.53 -19.29 15.12
C VAL A 303 9.53 -18.49 14.30
N ALA A 304 8.79 -19.14 13.40
CA ALA A 304 7.76 -18.51 12.59
C ALA A 304 6.66 -17.87 13.45
N MET A 305 6.22 -18.55 14.50
CA MET A 305 5.26 -18.03 15.48
C MET A 305 5.80 -16.79 16.21
N THR A 306 7.09 -16.81 16.58
CA THR A 306 7.73 -15.64 17.19
C THR A 306 7.73 -14.44 16.24
N ILE A 307 8.04 -14.66 14.95
CA ILE A 307 8.02 -13.62 13.91
C ILE A 307 6.61 -13.05 13.76
N ILE A 308 5.56 -13.88 13.75
CA ILE A 308 4.16 -13.43 13.68
C ILE A 308 3.80 -12.53 14.86
N GLN A 309 4.17 -12.92 16.09
CA GLN A 309 3.90 -12.12 17.27
C GLN A 309 4.62 -10.77 17.24
N GLN A 310 5.85 -10.74 16.74
CA GLN A 310 6.60 -9.50 16.57
C GLN A 310 5.99 -8.64 15.47
N ALA A 311 5.51 -9.23 14.37
CA ALA A 311 4.81 -8.54 13.29
C ALA A 311 3.53 -7.87 13.81
N HIS A 312 2.71 -8.60 14.57
CA HIS A 312 1.48 -8.06 15.16
C HIS A 312 1.76 -6.90 16.14
N ARG A 313 2.85 -6.95 16.89
CA ARG A 313 3.28 -5.81 17.73
C ARG A 313 3.74 -4.63 16.88
N ALA A 314 4.54 -4.91 15.85
CA ALA A 314 5.10 -3.88 14.97
C ALA A 314 4.04 -3.13 14.16
N VAL A 315 2.93 -3.80 13.77
CA VAL A 315 1.89 -3.14 12.97
C VAL A 315 1.16 -2.03 13.72
N LYS A 316 1.18 -2.04 15.06
CA LYS A 316 0.49 -1.05 15.92
C LYS A 316 1.00 0.38 15.71
N GLN A 317 2.25 0.56 15.27
CA GLN A 317 2.80 1.89 14.94
C GLN A 317 2.11 2.57 13.74
N TYR A 318 1.36 1.80 12.93
CA TYR A 318 0.65 2.28 11.74
C TYR A 318 -0.83 2.62 12.02
N ARG A 319 -1.26 2.60 13.28
CA ARG A 319 -2.58 3.07 13.70
C ARG A 319 -2.69 4.58 13.58
N TRP A 320 -3.92 5.05 13.36
CA TRP A 320 -4.21 6.49 13.39
C TRP A 320 -3.71 7.16 14.66
N GLU A 321 -3.96 6.56 15.82
CA GLU A 321 -3.55 7.06 17.13
C GLU A 321 -2.05 7.26 17.27
N SER A 322 -1.25 6.50 16.53
CA SER A 322 0.22 6.59 16.55
C SER A 322 0.79 7.70 15.66
N VAL A 323 0.01 8.18 14.70
CA VAL A 323 0.48 9.16 13.70
C VAL A 323 -0.34 10.45 13.67
N LYS A 324 -1.51 10.51 14.31
CA LYS A 324 -2.44 11.64 14.23
C LYS A 324 -1.83 12.98 14.65
N ASP A 325 -1.01 12.99 15.70
CA ASP A 325 -0.39 14.22 16.19
C ASP A 325 0.57 14.85 15.17
N GLN A 326 1.25 14.00 14.35
CA GLN A 326 2.07 14.46 13.24
C GLN A 326 1.21 15.12 12.15
N PHE A 327 0.06 14.50 11.81
CA PHE A 327 -0.90 15.11 10.88
C PHE A 327 -1.47 16.41 11.42
N TYR A 328 -1.83 16.46 12.71
CA TYR A 328 -2.38 17.66 13.34
C TYR A 328 -1.39 18.81 13.32
N SER A 329 -0.12 18.56 13.66
CA SER A 329 0.96 19.55 13.55
C SER A 329 1.08 20.09 12.12
N ILE A 330 1.08 19.20 11.11
CA ILE A 330 1.16 19.58 9.69
C ILE A 330 -0.07 20.37 9.25
N TYR A 331 -1.25 20.04 9.71
CA TYR A 331 -2.48 20.78 9.38
C TYR A 331 -2.62 22.11 10.14
N GLY A 332 -1.87 22.28 11.22
CA GLY A 332 -2.00 23.44 12.12
C GLY A 332 -3.23 23.29 13.04
N ILE A 333 -3.56 22.06 13.40
CA ILE A 333 -4.53 21.75 14.45
C ILE A 333 -3.76 21.78 15.77
N HIS A 334 -4.13 22.69 16.64
CA HIS A 334 -3.60 22.74 18.01
C HIS A 334 -4.53 21.90 18.90
N SER A 335 -3.96 20.93 19.60
CA SER A 335 -4.63 20.11 20.62
C SER A 335 -5.03 20.93 21.84
#